data_9132556875e0ff57a6a74ff14eb60101
#
_entry.id   9132556875e0ff57a6a74ff14eb60101
#
_cell.length_a   1.000
_cell.length_b   1.000
_cell.length_c   1.000
_cell.angle_alpha   90.00
_cell.angle_beta   90.00
_cell.angle_gamma   90.00
#
_symmetry.space_group_name_H-M   'P 1'
#
loop_
_entity.id
_entity.type
_entity.pdbx_description
1 polymer ?
#
loop_
_entity_poly.entity_id
_entity_poly.type
_entity_poly.pdbx_seq_one_letter_code
_entity_poly.pdbx_strand_id
1 'polypeptide(L)'
;MNKLNCLIIEGEVVESYGNSITLAYERKPQDAIFVYHFQVQYNAKLMKLKVGYQIRVVGRLQHDIINDEVVIVAEHIEILNKGIVKNIIPNE
;
A
#
# COMPACT_ATOMS: atom_id res chain seq x y z
N MET A 1 4.71 -23.06 -8.48
CA MET A 1 4.54 -22.55 -8.04
C MET A 1 5.03 -21.84 -7.23
N ASN A 2 5.08 -20.98 -7.09
CA ASN A 2 5.64 -20.22 -6.43
C ASN A 2 4.94 -19.55 -5.46
N LYS A 3 4.32 -20.18 -4.55
CA LYS A 3 3.62 -19.58 -3.53
C LYS A 3 4.51 -18.99 -2.54
N LEU A 4 5.77 -19.29 -2.59
CA LEU A 4 6.69 -18.73 -1.63
C LEU A 4 6.87 -17.23 -1.82
N ASN A 5 6.48 -16.68 -2.95
CA ASN A 5 6.63 -15.26 -3.18
C ASN A 5 5.26 -14.64 -3.41
N CYS A 6 4.40 -14.83 -2.44
CA CYS A 6 3.07 -14.25 -2.51
C CYS A 6 2.80 -13.63 -1.15
N LEU A 7 2.37 -12.39 -1.12
CA LEU A 7 2.06 -11.74 0.14
C LEU A 7 0.75 -10.99 0.04
N ILE A 8 0.14 -10.78 1.19
CA ILE A 8 -1.06 -9.99 1.30
C ILE A 8 -0.80 -8.98 2.40
N ILE A 9 -1.00 -7.72 2.13
CA ILE A 9 -0.75 -6.68 3.11
C ILE A 9 -1.82 -5.63 3.04
N GLU A 10 -2.24 -5.11 4.18
CA GLU A 10 -3.23 -4.05 4.25
C GLU A 10 -2.60 -2.85 4.90
N GLY A 11 -2.92 -1.70 4.43
CA GLY A 11 -2.40 -0.47 5.02
C GLY A 11 -2.97 0.77 4.35
N GLU A 12 -2.39 1.88 4.69
CA GLU A 12 -2.84 3.17 4.20
C GLU A 12 -1.87 3.71 3.18
N VAL A 13 -2.40 4.29 2.11
CA VAL A 13 -1.58 4.95 1.10
C VAL A 13 -1.15 6.28 1.68
N VAL A 14 0.14 6.47 1.87
CA VAL A 14 0.66 7.72 2.43
C VAL A 14 1.37 8.57 1.39
N GLU A 15 1.74 7.98 0.25
CA GLU A 15 2.32 8.74 -0.86
C GLU A 15 1.87 8.07 -2.16
N SER A 16 1.70 8.85 -3.20
CA SER A 16 1.25 8.32 -4.48
C SER A 16 2.02 9.02 -5.60
N TYR A 17 2.68 8.23 -6.45
CA TYR A 17 3.51 8.78 -7.50
C TYR A 17 3.26 8.03 -8.81
N GLY A 18 2.22 8.30 -9.48
CA GLY A 18 1.97 7.61 -10.77
C GLY A 18 1.74 6.11 -10.57
N ASN A 19 2.66 5.28 -10.98
CA ASN A 19 2.50 3.83 -10.87
C ASN A 19 3.10 3.25 -9.60
N SER A 20 3.32 4.09 -8.60
CA SER A 20 3.93 3.64 -7.35
C SER A 20 3.28 4.35 -6.18
N ILE A 21 3.11 3.65 -5.08
CA ILE A 21 2.62 4.25 -3.85
C ILE A 21 3.50 3.81 -2.71
N THR A 22 3.46 4.57 -1.62
CA THR A 22 4.06 4.15 -0.37
C THR A 22 2.91 3.73 0.54
N LEU A 23 2.96 2.51 1.02
CA LEU A 23 1.94 1.94 1.87
C LEU A 23 2.45 1.88 3.30
N ALA A 24 1.69 2.40 4.23
CA ALA A 24 2.04 2.35 5.64
C ALA A 24 1.32 1.15 6.27
N TYR A 25 2.09 0.24 6.81
CA TYR A 25 1.57 -0.98 7.44
C TYR A 25 1.84 -0.88 8.94
N GLU A 26 0.79 -0.99 9.75
CA GLU A 26 0.92 -0.82 11.16
C GLU A 26 0.85 -2.15 11.89
N ARG A 27 1.76 -2.36 12.82
CA ARG A 27 1.72 -3.54 13.68
C ARG A 27 1.72 -3.09 15.13
N LYS A 28 0.95 -3.75 15.96
CA LYS A 28 0.83 -3.38 17.36
C LYS A 28 1.11 -4.57 18.25
N PRO A 29 2.33 -5.04 18.30
CA PRO A 29 2.62 -6.16 19.17
C PRO A 29 2.66 -5.67 20.61
N GLN A 30 1.88 -6.26 21.46
CA GLN A 30 1.79 -5.90 22.86
C GLN A 30 1.47 -4.41 23.00
N ASP A 31 2.33 -3.65 23.63
CA ASP A 31 2.02 -2.25 23.87
C ASP A 31 2.73 -1.29 22.95
N ALA A 32 3.35 -1.77 21.92
CA ALA A 32 4.10 -0.91 21.02
C ALA A 32 3.38 -0.79 19.68
N ILE A 33 3.63 0.30 18.98
CA ILE A 33 3.08 0.49 17.65
C ILE A 33 4.25 0.69 16.71
N PHE A 34 4.33 -0.14 15.68
CA PHE A 34 5.36 -0.01 14.69
C PHE A 34 4.70 0.24 13.33
N VAL A 35 5.23 1.19 12.59
CA VAL A 35 4.74 1.51 11.27
C VAL A 35 5.84 1.25 10.28
N TYR A 36 5.57 0.40 9.30
CA TYR A 36 6.52 0.08 8.26
C TYR A 36 6.03 0.66 6.96
N HIS A 37 6.93 1.15 6.14
CA HIS A 37 6.57 1.72 4.85
C HIS A 37 7.08 0.83 3.74
N PHE A 38 6.22 0.49 2.81
CA PHE A 38 6.56 -0.35 1.69
C PHE A 38 6.27 0.37 0.38
N GLN A 39 7.17 0.22 -0.58
CA GLN A 39 6.93 0.73 -1.92
C GLN A 39 6.15 -0.32 -2.68
N VAL A 40 5.05 0.08 -3.28
CA VAL A 40 4.18 -0.82 -4.03
C VAL A 40 4.06 -0.29 -5.44
N GLN A 41 4.39 -1.13 -6.41
CA GLN A 41 4.25 -0.79 -7.82
C GLN A 41 2.96 -1.39 -8.35
N TYR A 42 2.20 -0.63 -9.09
CA TYR A 42 0.93 -1.08 -9.61
C TYR A 42 0.59 -0.38 -10.92
N ASN A 43 -0.45 -0.81 -11.59
CA ASN A 43 -0.85 -0.21 -12.86
C ASN A 43 -1.89 0.88 -12.60
N ALA A 44 -1.44 2.13 -12.61
CA ALA A 44 -2.32 3.26 -12.33
C ALA A 44 -3.37 3.51 -13.41
N LYS A 45 -3.25 2.84 -14.56
CA LYS A 45 -4.25 2.98 -15.59
C LYS A 45 -5.49 2.16 -15.24
N LEU A 46 -5.34 1.12 -14.43
CA LEU A 46 -6.47 0.31 -14.04
C LEU A 46 -7.16 0.85 -12.81
N MET A 47 -6.45 1.57 -11.97
CA MET A 47 -6.99 2.00 -10.71
C MET A 47 -6.16 3.15 -10.19
N LYS A 48 -6.79 4.18 -9.68
CA LYS A 48 -6.07 5.29 -9.10
C LYS A 48 -6.14 5.22 -7.60
N LEU A 49 -4.98 5.19 -6.97
CA LEU A 49 -4.89 5.14 -5.52
C LEU A 49 -4.46 6.51 -5.02
N LYS A 50 -5.18 7.03 -4.05
CA LYS A 50 -4.91 8.34 -3.51
C LYS A 50 -4.49 8.25 -2.06
N VAL A 51 -3.74 9.25 -1.62
CA VAL A 51 -3.30 9.32 -0.23
C VAL A 51 -4.53 9.28 0.67
N GLY A 52 -4.47 8.47 1.70
CA GLY A 52 -5.56 8.29 2.64
C GLY A 52 -6.38 7.04 2.41
N TYR A 53 -6.26 6.42 1.26
CA TYR A 53 -7.01 5.21 0.99
C TYR A 53 -6.47 4.05 1.83
N GLN A 54 -7.38 3.23 2.34
CA GLN A 54 -7.01 1.99 3.01
C GLN A 54 -7.18 0.90 1.99
N ILE A 55 -6.13 0.13 1.75
CA ILE A 55 -6.15 -0.87 0.69
C ILE A 55 -5.60 -2.21 1.16
N ARG A 56 -5.94 -3.25 0.43
CA ARG A 56 -5.36 -4.56 0.60
C ARG A 56 -4.63 -4.88 -0.70
N VAL A 57 -3.37 -5.24 -0.59
CA VAL A 57 -2.55 -5.56 -1.76
C VAL A 57 -2.19 -7.02 -1.72
N VAL A 58 -2.41 -7.72 -2.82
CA VAL A 58 -1.91 -9.07 -3.02
C VAL A 58 -0.84 -8.94 -4.08
N GLY A 59 0.35 -9.40 -3.79
CA GLY A 59 1.44 -9.25 -4.74
C GLY A 59 2.64 -10.08 -4.36
N ARG A 60 3.79 -9.66 -4.85
CA ARG A 60 5.02 -10.39 -4.63
C ARG A 60 6.16 -9.40 -4.41
N LEU A 61 7.19 -9.86 -3.76
CA LEU A 61 8.37 -9.03 -3.55
C LEU A 61 9.27 -9.13 -4.77
N GLN A 62 9.89 -8.04 -5.12
CA GLN A 62 10.81 -8.00 -6.23
C GLN A 62 11.97 -7.07 -5.88
N HIS A 63 13.18 -7.48 -6.23
CA HIS A 63 14.34 -6.65 -5.96
C HIS A 63 14.56 -5.70 -7.13
N ASP A 64 14.58 -4.42 -6.81
CA ASP A 64 14.85 -3.39 -7.79
C ASP A 64 16.37 -3.23 -7.78
N ILE A 65 17.03 -3.79 -8.77
CA ILE A 65 18.48 -3.79 -8.83
C ILE A 65 19.05 -2.39 -8.96
N ILE A 66 18.39 -1.54 -9.66
CA ILE A 66 18.89 -0.19 -9.90
C ILE A 66 18.96 0.61 -8.61
N ASN A 67 17.93 0.55 -7.82
CA ASN A 67 17.88 1.30 -6.57
C ASN A 67 18.27 0.46 -5.36
N ASP A 68 18.54 -0.80 -5.59
CA ASP A 68 18.91 -1.76 -4.53
C ASP A 68 17.90 -1.76 -3.40
N GLU A 69 16.64 -1.92 -3.74
CA GLU A 69 15.62 -2.01 -2.71
C GLU A 69 14.60 -3.06 -3.09
N VAL A 70 13.87 -3.53 -2.10
CA VAL A 70 12.84 -4.51 -2.32
C VAL A 70 11.50 -3.78 -2.42
N VAL A 71 10.76 -4.06 -3.45
CA VAL A 71 9.44 -3.44 -3.65
C VAL A 71 8.39 -4.52 -3.77
N ILE A 72 7.15 -4.15 -3.54
CA ILE A 72 6.02 -5.05 -3.74
C ILE A 72 5.46 -4.75 -5.11
N VAL A 73 5.30 -5.77 -5.93
CA VAL A 73 4.63 -5.62 -7.21
C VAL A 73 3.23 -6.14 -7.02
N ALA A 74 2.25 -5.25 -7.11
CA ALA A 74 0.86 -5.60 -6.85
C ALA A 74 0.28 -6.38 -8.01
N GLU A 75 -0.40 -7.47 -7.69
CA GLU A 75 -1.11 -8.24 -8.70
C GLU A 75 -2.60 -8.01 -8.56
N HIS A 76 -3.05 -7.64 -7.36
CA HIS A 76 -4.45 -7.33 -7.13
C HIS A 76 -4.53 -6.34 -5.98
N ILE A 77 -5.36 -5.32 -6.11
CA ILE A 77 -5.56 -4.32 -5.07
C ILE A 77 -7.05 -4.13 -4.84
N GLU A 78 -7.43 -4.13 -3.57
CA GLU A 78 -8.80 -3.88 -3.20
C GLU A 78 -8.83 -2.62 -2.35
N ILE A 79 -9.67 -1.68 -2.67
CA ILE A 79 -9.83 -0.47 -1.88
C ILE A 79 -10.84 -0.77 -0.78
N LEU A 80 -10.38 -0.72 0.46
CA LEU A 80 -11.21 -1.04 1.61
C LEU A 80 -11.94 0.19 2.11
N ASN A 81 -11.31 1.37 2.02
CA ASN A 81 -11.90 2.59 2.53
C ASN A 81 -11.20 3.76 1.86
N LYS A 82 -11.92 4.75 1.46
CA LYS A 82 -11.31 5.90 0.79
C LYS A 82 -10.98 7.05 1.74
N GLY A 83 -11.03 6.75 2.98
CA GLY A 83 -10.56 7.68 3.99
C GLY A 83 -11.27 8.97 4.06
N ILE A 84 -12.28 9.02 3.81
CA ILE A 84 -13.02 10.14 3.83
C ILE A 84 -13.22 10.98 4.68
N VAL A 85 -13.94 10.57 5.13
CA VAL A 85 -14.31 11.31 6.04
C VAL A 85 -13.71 12.49 6.45
N LYS A 86 -12.82 12.58 7.08
CA LYS A 86 -12.40 13.66 7.65
C LYS A 86 -12.47 14.77 6.80
N ASN A 87 -12.54 14.60 5.68
CA ASN A 87 -12.47 15.65 4.88
C ASN A 87 -13.66 16.32 4.71
N ILE A 88 -14.51 15.85 4.99
CA ILE A 88 -15.71 16.35 4.79
C ILE A 88 -16.17 17.30 5.65
N ILE A 89 -16.06 17.45 6.30
CA ILE A 89 -16.56 18.28 7.14
C ILE A 89 -16.82 19.34 7.18
N PRO A 90 -17.13 19.87 7.01
CA PRO A 90 -17.29 20.81 7.08
C PRO A 90 -17.84 21.54 7.56
N ASN A 91 -18.07 21.76 7.37
CA ASN A 91 -18.48 22.36 7.64
C ASN A 91 -19.03 22.64 8.12
N GLU A 92 -19.23 22.50 8.27
CA GLU A 92 -19.75 22.65 8.67
C GLU A 92 -19.80 22.94 8.99
#